data_e98c03bcf3b9ddf1a7d69e15b7c8c35f
#
_entry.id   e98c03bcf3b9ddf1a7d69e15b7c8c35f
#
_cell.length_a   1.000
_cell.length_b   1.000
_cell.length_c   1.000
_cell.angle_alpha   90.00
_cell.angle_beta   90.00
_cell.angle_gamma   90.00
#
_symmetry.space_group_name_H-M   'P 1'
#
loop_
_entity.id
_entity.type
_entity.pdbx_description
1 polymer ?
#
loop_
_entity_poly.entity_id
_entity_poly.type
_entity_poly.pdbx_seq_one_letter_code
_entity_poly.pdbx_strand_id
1 'polypeptide(L)'
;MVALEILLALENRIVEQTGDPNRKLCDQFDLIAGTSAGAILAAAVAMGSPMSEVREFVLQNAKLMFKPARWYTRYRSLYDKGDLEQHMRDWYGADTTLGSEKLKTLLLMVMRNWSTDSPWLVSNNTHARFNQPELDDCNLHLPLWQLTRASAAAPAYYVPETITFGQKKQYEFIFVDGALTGFINPAFKAFQYVTNGAYGLNWPATEQALTLVSVGSGDVRHKKLDKTEKDINIFKSVLGIPNAMIYATTREQDLLCRTFGRCITGESIDLEVADMKGTTFPLQNRMFRYHRINPVISDDGLTAIGCGHIKPKDVAAIDKVQNIDQMAEVGQAMCGVVDEVVGDCV
;
A
#
# COMPACT_ATOMS: atom_id res chain seq x y z
N MET A 1 0.26 10.52 -3.04
CA MET A 1 1.40 11.44 -3.19
C MET A 1 2.42 11.26 -2.07
N VAL A 2 2.05 11.36 -0.78
CA VAL A 2 2.96 11.19 0.37
C VAL A 2 3.86 9.95 0.24
N ALA A 3 3.29 8.76 0.11
CA ALA A 3 4.07 7.53 -0.02
C ALA A 3 4.99 7.51 -1.25
N LEU A 4 4.58 8.13 -2.35
CA LEU A 4 5.38 8.21 -3.57
C LEU A 4 6.63 9.10 -3.38
N GLU A 5 6.52 10.23 -2.70
CA GLU A 5 7.67 11.09 -2.38
C GLU A 5 8.65 10.38 -1.43
N ILE A 6 8.14 9.60 -0.47
CA ILE A 6 8.98 8.78 0.40
C ILE A 6 9.72 7.70 -0.40
N LEU A 7 9.03 7.01 -1.34
CA LEU A 7 9.66 6.00 -2.21
C LEU A 7 10.70 6.63 -3.13
N LEU A 8 10.43 7.83 -3.67
CA LEU A 8 11.40 8.59 -4.48
C LEU A 8 12.63 8.97 -3.66
N ALA A 9 12.44 9.45 -2.43
CA ALA A 9 13.55 9.75 -1.53
C ALA A 9 14.38 8.50 -1.22
N LEU A 10 13.70 7.35 -0.97
CA LEU A 10 14.36 6.07 -0.72
C LEU A 10 15.20 5.62 -1.92
N GLU A 11 14.65 5.68 -3.15
CA GLU A 11 15.37 5.35 -4.37
C GLU A 11 16.60 6.24 -4.56
N ASN A 12 16.46 7.55 -4.40
CA ASN A 12 17.56 8.50 -4.53
C ASN A 12 18.67 8.22 -3.52
N ARG A 13 18.33 7.91 -2.26
CA ARG A 13 19.34 7.58 -1.23
C ARG A 13 20.05 6.26 -1.49
N ILE A 14 19.36 5.26 -2.00
CA ILE A 14 19.98 3.99 -2.43
C ILE A 14 20.97 4.25 -3.58
N VAL A 15 20.59 5.06 -4.56
CA VAL A 15 21.48 5.48 -5.66
C VAL A 15 22.72 6.20 -5.13
N GLU A 16 22.55 7.16 -4.22
CA GLU A 16 23.67 7.90 -3.59
C GLU A 16 24.60 6.96 -2.82
N GLN A 17 24.07 6.04 -2.03
CA GLN A 17 24.87 5.13 -1.20
C GLN A 17 25.57 4.05 -2.01
N THR A 18 24.95 3.53 -3.06
CA THR A 18 25.54 2.50 -3.92
C THR A 18 26.47 3.09 -4.99
N GLY A 19 26.32 4.38 -5.32
CA GLY A 19 27.04 5.04 -6.42
C GLY A 19 26.58 4.57 -7.81
N ASP A 20 25.51 3.79 -7.90
CA ASP A 20 24.95 3.29 -9.18
C ASP A 20 23.72 4.12 -9.58
N PRO A 21 23.81 4.99 -10.60
CA PRO A 21 22.71 5.84 -11.03
C PRO A 21 21.53 5.08 -11.65
N ASN A 22 21.72 3.81 -12.00
CA ASN A 22 20.67 2.95 -12.56
C ASN A 22 19.97 2.08 -11.50
N ARG A 23 20.46 2.12 -10.27
CA ARG A 23 19.88 1.33 -9.17
C ARG A 23 18.44 1.74 -8.90
N LYS A 24 17.53 0.78 -8.75
CA LYS A 24 16.11 0.99 -8.51
C LYS A 24 15.65 0.24 -7.29
N LEU A 25 14.46 0.57 -6.79
CA LEU A 25 13.88 -0.12 -5.64
C LEU A 25 13.72 -1.62 -5.85
N CYS A 26 13.38 -2.07 -7.06
CA CYS A 26 13.26 -3.51 -7.38
C CYS A 26 14.60 -4.26 -7.32
N ASP A 27 15.74 -3.57 -7.41
CA ASP A 27 17.08 -4.17 -7.29
C ASP A 27 17.52 -4.29 -5.83
N GLN A 28 16.82 -3.59 -4.93
CA GLN A 28 17.12 -3.56 -3.49
C GLN A 28 16.20 -4.44 -2.66
N PHE A 29 14.94 -4.60 -3.08
CA PHE A 29 13.93 -5.32 -2.33
C PHE A 29 13.48 -6.57 -3.08
N ASP A 30 13.59 -7.73 -2.43
CA ASP A 30 13.26 -9.04 -3.00
C ASP A 30 11.74 -9.27 -3.13
N LEU A 31 10.92 -8.54 -2.36
CA LEU A 31 9.47 -8.56 -2.45
C LEU A 31 8.89 -7.16 -2.20
N ILE A 32 7.99 -6.76 -3.07
CA ILE A 32 7.21 -5.53 -2.94
C ILE A 32 5.74 -5.88 -2.70
N ALA A 33 5.16 -5.33 -1.64
CA ALA A 33 3.75 -5.57 -1.30
C ALA A 33 2.95 -4.28 -1.31
N GLY A 34 1.70 -4.34 -1.80
CA GLY A 34 0.82 -3.17 -1.82
C GLY A 34 -0.66 -3.51 -1.76
N THR A 35 -1.44 -2.54 -1.25
CA THR A 35 -2.90 -2.59 -1.19
C THR A 35 -3.47 -1.28 -1.71
N SER A 36 -4.56 -1.32 -2.49
CA SER A 36 -5.21 -0.11 -3.04
C SER A 36 -4.23 0.73 -3.89
N ALA A 37 -4.14 2.02 -3.65
CA ALA A 37 -3.15 2.88 -4.29
C ALA A 37 -1.70 2.36 -4.07
N GLY A 38 -1.43 1.70 -2.95
CA GLY A 38 -0.16 1.03 -2.69
C GLY A 38 0.12 -0.14 -3.65
N ALA A 39 -0.89 -0.85 -4.15
CA ALA A 39 -0.72 -1.89 -5.16
C ALA A 39 -0.30 -1.32 -6.52
N ILE A 40 -0.79 -0.12 -6.86
CA ILE A 40 -0.37 0.59 -8.08
C ILE A 40 1.13 0.94 -7.99
N LEU A 41 1.55 1.51 -6.87
CA LEU A 41 2.97 1.82 -6.64
C LEU A 41 3.83 0.55 -6.58
N ALA A 42 3.36 -0.49 -5.90
CA ALA A 42 4.06 -1.77 -5.78
C ALA A 42 4.30 -2.43 -7.15
N ALA A 43 3.31 -2.41 -8.03
CA ALA A 43 3.46 -2.93 -9.39
C ALA A 43 4.46 -2.11 -10.21
N ALA A 44 4.44 -0.77 -10.11
CA ALA A 44 5.41 0.09 -10.77
C ALA A 44 6.85 -0.18 -10.28
N VAL A 45 7.03 -0.28 -8.96
CA VAL A 45 8.34 -0.66 -8.36
C VAL A 45 8.78 -2.03 -8.86
N ALA A 46 7.91 -3.04 -8.81
CA ALA A 46 8.25 -4.40 -9.23
C ALA A 46 8.61 -4.50 -10.72
N MET A 47 8.08 -3.62 -11.56
CA MET A 47 8.47 -3.49 -12.98
C MET A 47 9.80 -2.75 -13.17
N GLY A 48 10.39 -2.20 -12.13
CA GLY A 48 11.62 -1.40 -12.22
C GLY A 48 11.39 -0.02 -12.80
N SER A 49 10.19 0.55 -12.65
CA SER A 49 9.93 1.95 -13.03
C SER A 49 10.67 2.90 -12.09
N PRO A 50 11.43 3.88 -12.60
CA PRO A 50 12.02 4.92 -11.75
C PRO A 50 10.93 5.69 -11.01
N MET A 51 11.11 5.96 -9.73
CA MET A 51 10.09 6.67 -8.94
C MET A 51 9.88 8.11 -9.41
N SER A 52 10.86 8.72 -10.06
CA SER A 52 10.71 10.02 -10.73
C SER A 52 9.70 9.99 -11.86
N GLU A 53 9.71 8.95 -12.71
CA GLU A 53 8.73 8.77 -13.79
C GLU A 53 7.35 8.47 -13.26
N VAL A 54 7.25 7.63 -12.22
CA VAL A 54 5.98 7.35 -11.52
C VAL A 54 5.38 8.62 -10.94
N ARG A 55 6.22 9.48 -10.35
CA ARG A 55 5.80 10.78 -9.80
C ARG A 55 5.24 11.70 -10.89
N GLU A 56 5.95 11.81 -12.00
CA GLU A 56 5.50 12.62 -13.13
C GLU A 56 4.16 12.11 -13.68
N PHE A 57 4.04 10.81 -13.90
CA PHE A 57 2.80 10.18 -14.34
C PHE A 57 1.63 10.48 -13.38
N VAL A 58 1.82 10.34 -12.06
CA VAL A 58 0.78 10.64 -11.08
C VAL A 58 0.39 12.12 -11.11
N LEU A 59 1.35 13.05 -11.17
CA LEU A 59 1.08 14.49 -11.23
C LEU A 59 0.28 14.88 -12.49
N GLN A 60 0.64 14.31 -13.63
CA GLN A 60 -0.06 14.58 -14.91
C GLN A 60 -1.48 14.02 -14.92
N ASN A 61 -1.70 12.87 -14.28
CA ASN A 61 -2.95 12.14 -14.39
C ASN A 61 -3.85 12.20 -13.15
N ALA A 62 -3.40 12.81 -12.04
CA ALA A 62 -4.15 12.84 -10.78
C ALA A 62 -5.59 13.37 -10.93
N LYS A 63 -5.79 14.43 -11.70
CA LYS A 63 -7.13 15.01 -11.94
C LYS A 63 -8.03 14.08 -12.76
N LEU A 64 -7.45 13.30 -13.66
CA LEU A 64 -8.19 12.33 -14.50
C LEU A 64 -8.55 11.09 -13.69
N MET A 65 -7.66 10.63 -12.81
CA MET A 65 -7.93 9.49 -11.91
C MET A 65 -9.15 9.73 -11.02
N PHE A 66 -9.40 10.98 -10.60
CA PHE A 66 -10.56 11.37 -9.79
C PHE A 66 -11.59 12.18 -10.58
N LYS A 67 -11.75 11.88 -11.86
CA LYS A 67 -12.76 12.51 -12.70
C LYS A 67 -14.17 12.06 -12.28
N PRO A 68 -15.07 12.96 -11.94
CA PRO A 68 -16.41 12.61 -11.51
C PRO A 68 -17.16 11.79 -12.55
N ALA A 69 -17.81 10.73 -12.10
CA ALA A 69 -18.69 9.92 -12.95
C ALA A 69 -19.87 10.76 -13.48
N ARG A 70 -20.44 10.35 -14.60
CA ARG A 70 -21.61 11.02 -15.19
C ARG A 70 -22.77 11.03 -14.19
N TRP A 71 -23.53 12.11 -14.13
CA TRP A 71 -24.57 12.32 -13.12
C TRP A 71 -25.56 11.14 -12.96
N TYR A 72 -25.90 10.46 -14.05
CA TYR A 72 -26.83 9.33 -14.06
C TYR A 72 -26.17 7.98 -13.64
N THR A 73 -24.86 7.91 -13.52
CA THR A 73 -24.14 6.72 -13.02
C THR A 73 -23.62 6.90 -11.59
N ARG A 74 -23.76 8.09 -11.01
CA ARG A 74 -23.25 8.41 -9.66
C ARG A 74 -23.87 7.59 -8.53
N TYR A 75 -25.00 6.92 -8.78
CA TYR A 75 -25.56 5.98 -7.80
C TYR A 75 -24.71 4.69 -7.66
N ARG A 76 -23.81 4.40 -8.61
CA ARG A 76 -22.91 3.23 -8.61
C ARG A 76 -21.51 3.58 -8.12
N SER A 77 -20.98 4.75 -8.49
CA SER A 77 -19.65 5.21 -8.13
C SER A 77 -19.52 6.72 -8.31
N LEU A 78 -18.65 7.35 -7.51
CA LEU A 78 -18.36 8.78 -7.61
C LEU A 78 -17.50 9.11 -8.82
N TYR A 79 -16.58 8.23 -9.22
CA TYR A 79 -15.60 8.46 -10.29
C TYR A 79 -15.76 7.50 -11.46
N ASP A 80 -15.34 7.96 -12.64
CA ASP A 80 -15.35 7.16 -13.87
C ASP A 80 -14.21 6.13 -13.83
N LYS A 81 -14.53 4.89 -14.23
CA LYS A 81 -13.53 3.82 -14.24
C LYS A 81 -12.64 3.82 -15.48
N GLY A 82 -13.15 4.34 -16.59
CA GLY A 82 -12.54 4.17 -17.93
C GLY A 82 -11.19 4.87 -18.04
N ASP A 83 -11.11 6.10 -17.52
CA ASP A 83 -9.86 6.87 -17.57
C ASP A 83 -8.77 6.19 -16.74
N LEU A 84 -9.09 5.73 -15.50
CA LEU A 84 -8.14 5.03 -14.64
C LEU A 84 -7.67 3.70 -15.27
N GLU A 85 -8.58 2.93 -15.84
CA GLU A 85 -8.27 1.67 -16.54
C GLU A 85 -7.32 1.93 -17.72
N GLN A 86 -7.60 2.92 -18.55
CA GLN A 86 -6.75 3.25 -19.68
C GLN A 86 -5.35 3.67 -19.24
N HIS A 87 -5.22 4.51 -18.23
CA HIS A 87 -3.91 4.92 -17.70
C HIS A 87 -3.10 3.74 -17.14
N MET A 88 -3.75 2.78 -16.49
CA MET A 88 -3.07 1.57 -16.02
C MET A 88 -2.62 0.68 -17.17
N ARG A 89 -3.44 0.54 -18.23
CA ARG A 89 -3.08 -0.19 -19.45
C ARG A 89 -1.91 0.46 -20.18
N ASP A 90 -1.89 1.78 -20.26
CA ASP A 90 -0.82 2.55 -20.89
C ASP A 90 0.50 2.43 -20.12
N TRP A 91 0.42 2.49 -18.77
CA TRP A 91 1.61 2.41 -17.92
C TRP A 91 2.22 1.01 -17.86
N TYR A 92 1.42 -0.01 -17.56
CA TYR A 92 1.94 -1.38 -17.42
C TYR A 92 2.07 -2.12 -18.75
N GLY A 93 1.36 -1.68 -19.77
CA GLY A 93 1.14 -2.42 -21.01
C GLY A 93 -0.10 -3.31 -20.90
N ALA A 94 -0.97 -3.21 -21.91
CA ALA A 94 -2.27 -3.91 -21.92
C ALA A 94 -2.14 -5.44 -21.77
N ASP A 95 -1.07 -6.02 -22.35
CA ASP A 95 -0.82 -7.47 -22.38
C ASP A 95 0.13 -7.95 -21.28
N THR A 96 0.57 -7.06 -20.40
CA THR A 96 1.45 -7.43 -19.28
C THR A 96 0.64 -8.20 -18.25
N THR A 97 1.02 -9.45 -17.98
CA THR A 97 0.39 -10.31 -16.98
C THR A 97 1.19 -10.36 -15.68
N LEU A 98 0.59 -10.93 -14.64
CA LEU A 98 1.26 -11.16 -13.36
C LEU A 98 2.51 -12.06 -13.49
N GLY A 99 2.53 -12.98 -14.45
CA GLY A 99 3.67 -13.87 -14.73
C GLY A 99 4.69 -13.28 -15.70
N SER A 100 4.57 -12.01 -16.09
CA SER A 100 5.47 -11.39 -17.08
C SER A 100 6.89 -11.20 -16.53
N GLU A 101 7.90 -11.47 -17.36
CA GLU A 101 9.33 -11.19 -17.08
C GLU A 101 9.65 -9.70 -16.91
N LYS A 102 8.69 -8.82 -17.21
CA LYS A 102 8.80 -7.38 -16.90
C LYS A 102 8.82 -7.12 -15.40
N LEU A 103 8.24 -8.00 -14.57
CA LEU A 103 8.36 -7.93 -13.13
C LEU A 103 9.75 -8.40 -12.71
N LYS A 104 10.54 -7.51 -12.12
CA LYS A 104 11.96 -7.73 -11.77
C LYS A 104 12.15 -8.31 -10.36
N THR A 105 11.12 -8.20 -9.53
CA THR A 105 11.11 -8.73 -8.16
C THR A 105 9.74 -9.35 -7.84
N LEU A 106 9.62 -10.01 -6.68
CA LEU A 106 8.35 -10.54 -6.24
C LEU A 106 7.35 -9.41 -5.94
N LEU A 107 6.15 -9.55 -6.45
CA LEU A 107 5.03 -8.63 -6.23
C LEU A 107 3.93 -9.35 -5.45
N LEU A 108 3.44 -8.73 -4.37
CA LEU A 108 2.28 -9.19 -3.60
C LEU A 108 1.23 -8.08 -3.56
N MET A 109 0.04 -8.36 -4.07
CA MET A 109 -1.08 -7.42 -4.03
C MET A 109 -2.23 -8.00 -3.21
N VAL A 110 -2.91 -7.13 -2.47
CA VAL A 110 -4.07 -7.49 -1.67
C VAL A 110 -5.33 -6.88 -2.26
N MET A 111 -6.37 -7.69 -2.45
CA MET A 111 -7.70 -7.28 -2.82
C MET A 111 -8.75 -8.09 -2.05
N ARG A 112 -9.99 -7.62 -2.00
CA ARG A 112 -11.08 -8.38 -1.41
C ARG A 112 -11.91 -9.02 -2.51
N ASN A 113 -12.04 -10.34 -2.46
CA ASN A 113 -13.00 -11.06 -3.27
C ASN A 113 -14.38 -10.91 -2.63
N TRP A 114 -15.24 -10.12 -3.26
CA TRP A 114 -16.61 -9.90 -2.80
C TRP A 114 -17.50 -11.14 -2.98
N SER A 115 -17.24 -11.94 -4.03
CA SER A 115 -18.02 -13.13 -4.31
C SER A 115 -17.84 -14.25 -3.28
N THR A 116 -16.67 -14.32 -2.64
CA THR A 116 -16.33 -15.34 -1.62
C THR A 116 -16.16 -14.73 -0.22
N ASP A 117 -16.34 -13.41 -0.09
CA ASP A 117 -16.18 -12.64 1.14
C ASP A 117 -14.81 -12.82 1.82
N SER A 118 -13.76 -12.97 1.02
CA SER A 118 -12.41 -13.30 1.52
C SER A 118 -11.34 -12.32 1.02
N PRO A 119 -10.26 -12.11 1.80
CA PRO A 119 -9.09 -11.44 1.26
C PRO A 119 -8.38 -12.32 0.24
N TRP A 120 -7.98 -11.74 -0.87
CA TRP A 120 -7.14 -12.37 -1.87
C TRP A 120 -5.76 -11.74 -1.88
N LEU A 121 -4.75 -12.61 -1.77
CA LEU A 121 -3.35 -12.28 -1.94
C LEU A 121 -2.90 -12.84 -3.28
N VAL A 122 -2.56 -11.95 -4.19
CA VAL A 122 -2.13 -12.31 -5.56
C VAL A 122 -0.67 -11.91 -5.73
N SER A 123 0.14 -12.84 -6.20
CA SER A 123 1.59 -12.68 -6.32
C SER A 123 2.11 -13.37 -7.57
N ASN A 124 3.24 -12.90 -8.11
CA ASN A 124 3.99 -13.59 -9.18
C ASN A 124 4.88 -14.74 -8.69
N ASN A 125 4.77 -15.13 -7.42
CA ASN A 125 5.48 -16.28 -6.85
C ASN A 125 5.05 -17.59 -7.55
N THR A 126 5.96 -18.21 -8.28
CA THR A 126 5.71 -19.46 -9.03
C THR A 126 5.51 -20.67 -8.14
N HIS A 127 5.88 -20.64 -6.85
CA HIS A 127 5.64 -21.72 -5.89
C HIS A 127 4.22 -21.66 -5.29
N ALA A 128 3.49 -20.57 -5.46
CA ALA A 128 2.13 -20.45 -4.92
C ALA A 128 1.16 -21.44 -5.60
N ARG A 129 0.23 -21.97 -4.81
CA ARG A 129 -0.68 -23.05 -5.24
C ARG A 129 -1.45 -22.74 -6.54
N PHE A 130 -1.92 -21.51 -6.72
CA PHE A 130 -2.73 -21.10 -7.89
C PHE A 130 -1.89 -20.43 -8.99
N ASN A 131 -0.56 -20.59 -8.95
CA ASN A 131 0.37 -20.04 -9.94
C ASN A 131 1.06 -21.14 -10.76
N GLN A 132 0.52 -22.36 -10.73
CA GLN A 132 1.04 -23.45 -11.54
C GLN A 132 0.58 -23.27 -12.99
N PRO A 133 1.50 -23.28 -13.98
CA PRO A 133 1.15 -23.00 -15.39
C PRO A 133 0.15 -23.98 -16.00
N GLU A 134 0.05 -25.19 -15.44
CA GLU A 134 -0.86 -26.25 -15.90
C GLU A 134 -2.32 -26.00 -15.50
N LEU A 135 -2.55 -25.10 -14.54
CA LEU A 135 -3.90 -24.76 -14.09
C LEU A 135 -4.58 -23.84 -15.11
N ASP A 136 -5.81 -24.20 -15.48
CA ASP A 136 -6.64 -23.36 -16.36
C ASP A 136 -6.91 -21.97 -15.76
N ASP A 137 -7.00 -21.90 -14.42
CA ASP A 137 -7.25 -20.69 -13.63
C ASP A 137 -5.97 -20.09 -12.99
N CYS A 138 -4.81 -20.33 -13.61
CA CYS A 138 -3.53 -19.82 -13.14
C CYS A 138 -3.51 -18.29 -13.03
N ASN A 139 -3.22 -17.78 -11.81
CA ASN A 139 -3.17 -16.32 -11.58
C ASN A 139 -2.10 -15.59 -12.40
N LEU A 140 -1.03 -16.29 -12.81
CA LEU A 140 0.05 -15.68 -13.60
C LEU A 140 -0.42 -15.17 -14.97
N HIS A 141 -1.56 -15.67 -15.47
CA HIS A 141 -2.14 -15.22 -16.74
C HIS A 141 -3.00 -13.96 -16.62
N LEU A 142 -3.29 -13.50 -15.39
CA LEU A 142 -4.15 -12.34 -15.16
C LEU A 142 -3.44 -11.04 -15.54
N PRO A 143 -4.12 -10.11 -16.23
CA PRO A 143 -3.54 -8.82 -16.60
C PRO A 143 -3.16 -8.00 -15.36
N LEU A 144 -1.93 -7.48 -15.34
CA LEU A 144 -1.41 -6.72 -14.20
C LEU A 144 -2.24 -5.46 -13.94
N TRP A 145 -2.63 -4.73 -15.00
CA TRP A 145 -3.48 -3.55 -14.89
C TRP A 145 -4.82 -3.87 -14.22
N GLN A 146 -5.40 -5.03 -14.50
CA GLN A 146 -6.69 -5.43 -13.94
C GLN A 146 -6.58 -5.80 -12.46
N LEU A 147 -5.49 -6.45 -12.06
CA LEU A 147 -5.21 -6.77 -10.66
C LEU A 147 -4.99 -5.50 -9.83
N THR A 148 -4.19 -4.56 -10.33
CA THR A 148 -3.98 -3.26 -9.65
C THR A 148 -5.28 -2.47 -9.55
N ARG A 149 -6.10 -2.47 -10.62
CA ARG A 149 -7.42 -1.86 -10.65
C ARG A 149 -8.38 -2.50 -9.63
N ALA A 150 -8.38 -3.82 -9.52
CA ALA A 150 -9.19 -4.56 -8.55
C ALA A 150 -8.82 -4.23 -7.11
N SER A 151 -7.51 -4.17 -6.81
CA SER A 151 -6.99 -3.78 -5.50
C SER A 151 -7.39 -2.34 -5.12
N ALA A 152 -7.50 -1.43 -6.09
CA ALA A 152 -7.82 -0.02 -5.91
C ALA A 152 -9.32 0.33 -6.14
N ALA A 153 -10.19 -0.67 -6.26
CA ALA A 153 -11.63 -0.48 -6.48
C ALA A 153 -12.36 -0.11 -5.18
N ALA A 154 -12.05 1.05 -4.61
CA ALA A 154 -12.65 1.51 -3.36
C ALA A 154 -14.16 1.71 -3.51
N PRO A 155 -15.01 1.04 -2.70
CA PRO A 155 -16.45 1.22 -2.75
C PRO A 155 -16.85 2.68 -2.57
N ALA A 156 -17.93 3.08 -3.21
CA ALA A 156 -18.40 4.44 -3.41
C ALA A 156 -17.52 5.27 -4.36
N TYR A 157 -16.21 5.11 -4.39
CA TYR A 157 -15.32 5.84 -5.31
C TYR A 157 -15.36 5.23 -6.71
N TYR A 158 -15.17 3.91 -6.82
CA TYR A 158 -15.14 3.20 -8.10
C TYR A 158 -16.09 2.00 -8.10
N VAL A 159 -16.51 1.60 -9.29
CA VAL A 159 -17.24 0.34 -9.45
C VAL A 159 -16.29 -0.83 -9.18
N PRO A 160 -16.81 -1.95 -8.61
CA PRO A 160 -16.06 -3.19 -8.45
C PRO A 160 -15.45 -3.67 -9.76
N GLU A 161 -14.37 -4.45 -9.67
CA GLU A 161 -13.75 -5.11 -10.82
C GLU A 161 -14.22 -6.56 -10.92
N THR A 162 -14.62 -6.99 -12.12
CA THR A 162 -14.93 -8.40 -12.39
C THR A 162 -13.76 -9.03 -13.13
N ILE A 163 -13.19 -10.07 -12.54
CA ILE A 163 -12.09 -10.84 -13.13
C ILE A 163 -12.62 -12.21 -13.51
N THR A 164 -12.37 -12.60 -14.76
CA THR A 164 -12.73 -13.91 -15.30
C THR A 164 -11.50 -14.81 -15.24
N PHE A 165 -11.68 -16.00 -14.70
CA PHE A 165 -10.65 -17.03 -14.55
C PHE A 165 -10.93 -18.19 -15.49
N GLY A 166 -9.83 -18.82 -15.94
CA GLY A 166 -9.86 -19.96 -16.83
C GLY A 166 -9.97 -19.56 -18.31
N GLN A 167 -9.31 -20.32 -19.17
CA GLN A 167 -9.31 -20.08 -20.63
C GLN A 167 -10.73 -20.22 -21.21
N LYS A 168 -11.57 -21.05 -20.60
CA LYS A 168 -12.98 -21.23 -20.97
C LYS A 168 -13.93 -20.26 -20.26
N LYS A 169 -13.41 -19.25 -19.56
CA LYS A 169 -14.21 -18.28 -18.79
C LYS A 169 -15.18 -18.95 -17.80
N GLN A 170 -14.68 -19.93 -17.05
CA GLN A 170 -15.53 -20.78 -16.20
C GLN A 170 -15.95 -20.11 -14.90
N TYR A 171 -15.14 -19.15 -14.39
CA TYR A 171 -15.36 -18.51 -13.10
C TYR A 171 -15.23 -16.99 -13.25
N GLU A 172 -16.20 -16.30 -12.69
CA GLU A 172 -16.15 -14.84 -12.55
C GLU A 172 -16.23 -14.46 -11.07
N PHE A 173 -15.27 -13.67 -10.61
CA PHE A 173 -15.29 -13.13 -9.27
C PHE A 173 -15.30 -11.62 -9.31
N ILE A 174 -16.05 -11.04 -8.37
CA ILE A 174 -16.14 -9.59 -8.17
C ILE A 174 -15.15 -9.20 -7.09
N PHE A 175 -14.30 -8.22 -7.40
CA PHE A 175 -13.29 -7.69 -6.48
C PHE A 175 -13.57 -6.25 -6.12
N VAL A 176 -13.26 -5.91 -4.88
CA VAL A 176 -13.25 -4.57 -4.34
C VAL A 176 -11.91 -4.31 -3.65
N ASP A 177 -11.70 -3.05 -3.29
CA ASP A 177 -10.45 -2.57 -2.67
C ASP A 177 -10.00 -3.44 -1.49
N GLY A 178 -8.71 -3.74 -1.47
CA GLY A 178 -8.07 -4.45 -0.39
C GLY A 178 -8.12 -3.73 0.96
N ALA A 179 -8.42 -2.43 0.99
CA ALA A 179 -8.65 -1.68 2.23
C ALA A 179 -9.82 -2.24 3.07
N LEU A 180 -10.77 -2.95 2.43
CA LEU A 180 -11.86 -3.66 3.13
C LEU A 180 -11.44 -5.05 3.65
N THR A 181 -10.14 -5.32 3.69
CA THR A 181 -9.55 -6.47 4.40
C THR A 181 -8.82 -5.98 5.65
N GLY A 182 -8.22 -6.88 6.40
CA GLY A 182 -7.33 -6.52 7.51
C GLY A 182 -5.93 -6.06 7.07
N PHE A 183 -5.68 -5.86 5.76
CA PHE A 183 -4.33 -5.76 5.18
C PHE A 183 -4.13 -4.51 4.32
N ILE A 184 -4.73 -3.36 4.72
CA ILE A 184 -4.47 -2.06 4.09
C ILE A 184 -2.99 -1.67 4.25
N ASN A 185 -2.38 -1.97 5.40
CA ASN A 185 -0.95 -2.07 5.56
C ASN A 185 -0.56 -3.56 5.44
N PRO A 186 -0.01 -4.02 4.31
CA PRO A 186 0.25 -5.43 4.08
C PRO A 186 1.57 -5.92 4.70
N ALA A 187 2.25 -5.12 5.52
CA ALA A 187 3.60 -5.39 6.00
C ALA A 187 3.72 -6.74 6.74
N PHE A 188 2.91 -6.95 7.79
CA PHE A 188 2.95 -8.23 8.51
C PHE A 188 2.46 -9.39 7.64
N LYS A 189 1.55 -9.13 6.72
CA LYS A 189 1.08 -10.14 5.76
C LYS A 189 2.16 -10.52 4.75
N ALA A 190 3.00 -9.59 4.32
CA ALA A 190 4.17 -9.86 3.49
C ALA A 190 5.18 -10.75 4.24
N PHE A 191 5.47 -10.44 5.51
CA PHE A 191 6.29 -11.31 6.36
C PHE A 191 5.72 -12.73 6.44
N GLN A 192 4.41 -12.89 6.74
CA GLN A 192 3.76 -14.20 6.76
C GLN A 192 3.84 -14.91 5.40
N TYR A 193 3.74 -14.15 4.31
CA TYR A 193 3.78 -14.70 2.95
C TYR A 193 5.14 -15.33 2.62
N VAL A 194 6.24 -14.66 2.97
CA VAL A 194 7.59 -15.16 2.64
C VAL A 194 8.08 -16.26 3.58
N THR A 195 7.57 -16.31 4.82
CA THR A 195 8.08 -17.25 5.85
C THR A 195 7.19 -18.49 6.02
N ASN A 196 5.90 -18.42 5.67
CA ASN A 196 5.00 -19.56 5.83
C ASN A 196 5.16 -20.56 4.67
N GLY A 197 5.45 -21.81 5.00
CA GLY A 197 5.67 -22.91 4.06
C GLY A 197 4.53 -23.16 3.07
N ALA A 198 3.29 -22.74 3.40
CA ALA A 198 2.14 -22.85 2.50
C ALA A 198 2.29 -22.05 1.20
N TYR A 199 3.13 -21.01 1.19
CA TYR A 199 3.42 -20.18 0.02
C TYR A 199 4.69 -20.59 -0.74
N GLY A 200 5.49 -21.53 -0.17
CA GLY A 200 6.61 -22.16 -0.84
C GLY A 200 7.92 -21.36 -0.89
N LEU A 201 7.96 -20.14 -0.34
CA LEU A 201 9.18 -19.30 -0.32
C LEU A 201 10.13 -19.67 0.82
N ASN A 202 9.61 -19.95 2.01
CA ASN A 202 10.35 -20.43 3.18
C ASN A 202 11.57 -19.57 3.57
N TRP A 203 11.46 -18.24 3.49
CA TRP A 203 12.56 -17.35 3.88
C TRP A 203 12.85 -17.44 5.38
N PRO A 204 14.11 -17.34 5.81
CA PRO A 204 14.48 -17.41 7.22
C PRO A 204 13.87 -16.22 8.00
N ALA A 205 13.13 -16.52 9.07
CA ALA A 205 12.52 -15.53 9.95
C ALA A 205 13.48 -15.10 11.05
N THR A 206 14.50 -14.31 10.72
CA THR A 206 15.49 -13.78 11.68
C THR A 206 15.82 -12.33 11.37
N GLU A 207 16.26 -11.55 12.35
CA GLU A 207 16.70 -10.16 12.17
C GLU A 207 17.86 -10.00 11.19
N GLN A 208 18.69 -11.02 11.05
CA GLN A 208 19.85 -11.02 10.17
C GLN A 208 19.46 -11.27 8.70
N ALA A 209 18.34 -11.97 8.48
CA ALA A 209 17.90 -12.38 7.16
C ALA A 209 16.79 -11.52 6.57
N LEU A 210 15.98 -10.88 7.43
CA LEU A 210 14.82 -10.13 6.99
C LEU A 210 14.81 -8.69 7.50
N THR A 211 14.68 -7.76 6.56
CA THR A 211 14.33 -6.36 6.83
C THR A 211 13.00 -6.05 6.17
N LEU A 212 12.07 -5.52 6.93
CA LEU A 212 10.72 -5.15 6.49
C LEU A 212 10.55 -3.63 6.54
N VAL A 213 10.43 -3.00 5.37
CA VAL A 213 10.21 -1.57 5.23
C VAL A 213 8.75 -1.30 4.87
N SER A 214 8.04 -0.56 5.70
CA SER A 214 6.63 -0.24 5.51
C SER A 214 6.45 1.26 5.32
N VAL A 215 6.02 1.67 4.12
CA VAL A 215 5.76 3.05 3.75
C VAL A 215 4.27 3.32 3.76
N GLY A 216 3.85 4.35 4.52
CA GLY A 216 2.44 4.76 4.60
C GLY A 216 2.17 6.08 3.90
N SER A 217 0.89 6.39 3.70
CA SER A 217 0.41 7.63 3.08
C SER A 217 -0.03 8.69 4.10
N GLY A 218 0.25 8.47 5.38
CA GLY A 218 -0.09 9.32 6.51
C GLY A 218 -1.03 8.64 7.51
N ASP A 219 -0.77 8.85 8.80
CA ASP A 219 -1.61 8.41 9.92
C ASP A 219 -2.47 9.59 10.39
N VAL A 220 -3.73 9.62 9.95
CA VAL A 220 -4.66 10.71 10.29
C VAL A 220 -5.17 10.54 11.71
N ARG A 221 -4.70 11.40 12.61
CA ARG A 221 -5.09 11.37 14.03
C ARG A 221 -6.12 12.46 14.35
N HIS A 222 -7.37 12.06 14.47
CA HIS A 222 -8.44 12.97 14.85
C HIS A 222 -8.62 13.04 16.37
N LYS A 223 -8.34 14.19 16.95
CA LYS A 223 -8.74 14.53 18.32
C LYS A 223 -10.19 15.07 18.27
N LYS A 224 -11.16 14.29 18.75
CA LYS A 224 -12.58 14.69 18.82
C LYS A 224 -13.00 15.04 20.25
N LEU A 225 -12.12 15.74 20.98
CA LEU A 225 -12.32 16.06 22.40
C LEU A 225 -13.45 17.07 22.64
N ASP A 226 -13.87 17.78 21.59
CA ASP A 226 -14.98 18.73 21.57
C ASP A 226 -16.34 18.07 21.33
N LYS A 227 -16.38 16.76 21.05
CA LYS A 227 -17.60 16.02 20.79
C LYS A 227 -18.17 15.38 22.04
N THR A 228 -19.49 15.34 22.11
CA THR A 228 -20.26 14.69 23.18
C THR A 228 -21.01 13.47 22.62
N GLU A 229 -21.59 12.65 23.48
CA GLU A 229 -22.44 11.52 23.07
C GLU A 229 -23.58 11.93 22.13
N LYS A 230 -24.12 13.16 22.29
CA LYS A 230 -25.21 13.71 21.48
C LYS A 230 -24.80 13.98 20.03
N ASP A 231 -23.51 14.11 19.76
CA ASP A 231 -22.96 14.31 18.41
C ASP A 231 -22.87 13.00 17.64
N ILE A 232 -23.02 11.86 18.34
CA ILE A 232 -22.99 10.52 17.77
C ILE A 232 -24.41 10.10 17.44
N ASN A 233 -24.70 9.85 16.18
CA ASN A 233 -25.97 9.31 15.73
C ASN A 233 -25.77 8.14 14.76
N ILE A 234 -26.83 7.38 14.50
CA ILE A 234 -26.76 6.15 13.73
C ILE A 234 -26.15 6.38 12.32
N PHE A 235 -26.50 7.47 11.66
CA PHE A 235 -25.99 7.78 10.31
C PHE A 235 -24.48 8.07 10.34
N LYS A 236 -24.03 8.91 11.27
CA LYS A 236 -22.60 9.22 11.43
C LYS A 236 -21.81 7.99 11.84
N SER A 237 -22.39 7.13 12.70
CA SER A 237 -21.77 5.88 13.12
C SER A 237 -21.60 4.93 11.93
N VAL A 238 -22.65 4.66 11.18
CA VAL A 238 -22.61 3.76 10.02
C VAL A 238 -21.63 4.25 8.96
N LEU A 239 -21.67 5.55 8.61
CA LEU A 239 -20.74 6.13 7.63
C LEU A 239 -19.29 6.17 8.13
N GLY A 240 -19.07 6.18 9.42
CA GLY A 240 -17.75 6.19 10.04
C GLY A 240 -17.10 4.82 10.20
N ILE A 241 -17.88 3.72 10.14
CA ILE A 241 -17.39 2.35 10.35
C ILE A 241 -16.24 1.98 9.40
N PRO A 242 -16.32 2.16 8.08
CA PRO A 242 -15.23 1.78 7.18
C PRO A 242 -13.91 2.46 7.54
N ASN A 243 -13.93 3.76 7.79
CA ASN A 243 -12.72 4.50 8.18
C ASN A 243 -12.17 4.06 9.53
N ALA A 244 -13.04 3.77 10.51
CA ALA A 244 -12.63 3.25 11.81
C ALA A 244 -11.97 1.87 11.69
N MET A 245 -12.53 0.98 10.85
CA MET A 245 -11.97 -0.34 10.59
C MET A 245 -10.62 -0.26 9.87
N ILE A 246 -10.49 0.58 8.84
CA ILE A 246 -9.22 0.82 8.14
C ILE A 246 -8.16 1.33 9.13
N TYR A 247 -8.53 2.28 9.98
CA TYR A 247 -7.63 2.82 10.99
C TYR A 247 -7.19 1.76 12.01
N ALA A 248 -8.13 0.99 12.55
CA ALA A 248 -7.85 -0.07 13.52
C ALA A 248 -6.94 -1.16 12.92
N THR A 249 -7.26 -1.63 11.71
CA THR A 249 -6.48 -2.68 11.04
C THR A 249 -5.09 -2.21 10.63
N THR A 250 -4.92 -0.94 10.23
CA THR A 250 -3.60 -0.38 9.93
C THR A 250 -2.70 -0.39 11.16
N ARG A 251 -3.23 -0.03 12.31
CA ARG A 251 -2.52 -0.04 13.59
C ARG A 251 -2.21 -1.44 14.07
N GLU A 252 -3.17 -2.35 13.93
CA GLU A 252 -2.96 -3.76 14.29
C GLU A 252 -1.80 -4.36 13.48
N GLN A 253 -1.71 -4.09 12.18
CA GLN A 253 -0.59 -4.56 11.36
C GLN A 253 0.75 -3.97 11.80
N ASP A 254 0.78 -2.69 12.17
CA ASP A 254 2.00 -2.05 12.70
C ASP A 254 2.37 -2.63 14.07
N LEU A 255 1.40 -2.83 14.97
CA LEU A 255 1.59 -3.45 16.28
C LEU A 255 2.16 -4.88 16.16
N LEU A 256 1.60 -5.69 15.24
CA LEU A 256 2.11 -7.03 14.94
C LEU A 256 3.56 -6.98 14.44
N CYS A 257 3.88 -6.05 13.52
CA CYS A 257 5.25 -5.89 13.04
C CYS A 257 6.22 -5.53 14.17
N ARG A 258 5.83 -4.68 15.11
CA ARG A 258 6.68 -4.29 16.25
C ARG A 258 6.72 -5.35 17.34
N THR A 259 5.70 -6.21 17.43
CA THR A 259 5.67 -7.34 18.36
C THR A 259 6.62 -8.46 17.92
N PHE A 260 6.60 -8.84 16.65
CA PHE A 260 7.39 -9.94 16.11
C PHE A 260 8.75 -9.50 15.57
N GLY A 261 8.85 -8.29 15.03
CA GLY A 261 10.08 -7.66 14.57
C GLY A 261 10.70 -6.74 15.59
N ARG A 262 11.96 -6.36 15.36
CA ARG A 262 12.60 -5.27 16.08
C ARG A 262 12.33 -3.96 15.36
N CYS A 263 11.57 -3.08 16.00
CA CYS A 263 11.30 -1.74 15.45
C CYS A 263 12.57 -0.89 15.53
N ILE A 264 13.09 -0.51 14.37
CA ILE A 264 14.24 0.40 14.24
C ILE A 264 13.70 1.83 14.09
N THR A 265 12.81 2.04 13.10
CA THR A 265 12.26 3.36 12.75
C THR A 265 10.74 3.30 12.80
N GLY A 266 10.11 4.31 13.39
CA GLY A 266 8.65 4.45 13.45
C GLY A 266 8.20 5.42 14.53
N GLU A 267 7.12 6.12 14.26
CA GLU A 267 6.43 7.00 15.19
C GLU A 267 5.68 6.18 16.27
N SER A 268 5.33 6.82 17.37
CA SER A 268 4.48 6.19 18.40
C SER A 268 3.17 5.68 17.80
N ILE A 269 2.78 4.44 18.13
CA ILE A 269 1.48 3.89 17.74
C ILE A 269 0.37 4.66 18.44
N ASP A 270 0.46 4.75 19.76
CA ASP A 270 -0.46 5.51 20.61
C ASP A 270 0.24 5.93 21.92
N LEU A 271 -0.55 6.44 22.89
CA LEU A 271 -0.02 6.88 24.18
C LEU A 271 0.24 5.73 25.16
N GLU A 272 -0.34 4.55 24.94
CA GLU A 272 -0.21 3.40 25.82
C GLU A 272 1.04 2.59 25.51
N VAL A 273 1.24 2.23 24.25
CA VAL A 273 2.36 1.37 23.83
C VAL A 273 3.54 2.15 23.27
N ALA A 274 3.40 3.45 23.06
CA ALA A 274 4.40 4.33 22.46
C ALA A 274 4.95 3.79 21.12
N ASP A 275 6.26 3.89 20.86
CA ASP A 275 6.91 3.41 19.64
C ASP A 275 7.39 1.95 19.75
N MET A 276 7.26 1.34 20.92
CA MET A 276 7.72 -0.01 21.26
C MET A 276 9.21 -0.27 21.00
N LYS A 277 10.02 0.75 20.75
CA LYS A 277 11.49 0.62 20.64
C LYS A 277 12.07 0.28 22.00
N GLY A 278 12.95 -0.71 22.05
CA GLY A 278 13.58 -1.13 23.31
C GLY A 278 12.65 -1.86 24.30
N THR A 279 11.39 -2.10 23.94
CA THR A 279 10.44 -2.83 24.80
C THR A 279 10.83 -4.31 24.90
N THR A 280 10.72 -4.88 26.12
CA THR A 280 10.93 -6.32 26.35
C THR A 280 9.69 -7.09 25.90
N PHE A 281 9.90 -8.13 25.09
CA PHE A 281 8.82 -9.00 24.63
C PHE A 281 9.07 -10.45 25.09
N PRO A 282 8.03 -11.28 25.16
CA PRO A 282 8.19 -12.69 25.52
C PRO A 282 8.99 -13.50 24.49
N LEU A 283 9.12 -13.01 23.25
CA LEU A 283 9.95 -13.64 22.23
C LEU A 283 11.43 -13.29 22.48
N GLN A 284 12.27 -14.31 22.68
CA GLN A 284 13.70 -14.11 22.88
C GLN A 284 14.42 -13.60 21.64
N ASN A 285 13.96 -14.05 20.45
CA ASN A 285 14.53 -13.65 19.16
C ASN A 285 13.47 -12.94 18.32
N ARG A 286 13.86 -11.81 17.75
CA ARG A 286 13.03 -11.10 16.78
C ARG A 286 13.15 -11.78 15.42
N MET A 287 12.05 -11.74 14.65
CA MET A 287 11.94 -12.45 13.39
C MET A 287 12.40 -11.61 12.19
N PHE A 288 12.51 -10.29 12.34
CA PHE A 288 12.94 -9.35 11.30
C PHE A 288 13.27 -7.98 11.91
N ARG A 289 14.00 -7.15 11.16
CA ARG A 289 14.11 -5.71 11.41
C ARG A 289 12.94 -5.00 10.77
N TYR A 290 12.40 -4.01 11.44
CA TYR A 290 11.20 -3.30 10.99
C TYR A 290 11.38 -1.79 10.96
N HIS A 291 11.10 -1.21 9.82
CA HIS A 291 11.05 0.24 9.59
C HIS A 291 9.64 0.65 9.17
N ARG A 292 9.06 1.64 9.86
CA ARG A 292 7.79 2.25 9.51
C ARG A 292 7.98 3.71 9.18
N ILE A 293 7.80 4.10 7.92
CA ILE A 293 7.84 5.50 7.47
C ILE A 293 6.41 5.92 7.18
N ASN A 294 5.82 6.71 8.09
CA ASN A 294 4.41 7.11 7.97
C ASN A 294 4.18 8.41 8.76
N PRO A 295 4.08 9.58 8.11
CA PRO A 295 3.92 10.85 8.80
C PRO A 295 2.61 10.90 9.60
N VAL A 296 2.65 11.50 10.78
CA VAL A 296 1.46 11.74 11.60
C VAL A 296 0.72 12.98 11.07
N ILE A 297 -0.48 12.77 10.55
CA ILE A 297 -1.33 13.84 10.02
C ILE A 297 -2.20 14.43 11.15
N SER A 298 -1.59 15.30 11.92
CA SER A 298 -2.21 16.13 12.96
C SER A 298 -1.46 17.48 13.00
N ASP A 299 -2.01 18.48 13.69
CA ASP A 299 -1.33 19.78 13.82
C ASP A 299 0.06 19.64 14.45
N ASP A 300 0.16 18.85 15.53
CA ASP A 300 1.42 18.57 16.22
C ASP A 300 2.38 17.76 15.31
N GLY A 301 1.88 16.73 14.64
CA GLY A 301 2.68 15.85 13.78
C GLY A 301 3.23 16.57 12.55
N LEU A 302 2.41 17.37 11.87
CA LEU A 302 2.86 18.19 10.74
C LEU A 302 3.87 19.25 11.18
N THR A 303 3.68 19.86 12.36
CA THR A 303 4.66 20.81 12.90
C THR A 303 6.00 20.14 13.20
N ALA A 304 5.98 18.92 13.74
CA ALA A 304 7.20 18.16 14.07
C ALA A 304 8.07 17.86 12.84
N ILE A 305 7.48 17.71 11.66
CA ILE A 305 8.20 17.49 10.39
C ILE A 305 8.40 18.76 9.56
N GLY A 306 8.18 19.96 10.15
CA GLY A 306 8.36 21.25 9.47
C GLY A 306 7.21 21.69 8.56
N CYS A 307 6.10 20.94 8.52
CA CYS A 307 4.92 21.21 7.69
C CYS A 307 3.77 21.88 8.46
N GLY A 308 4.03 22.59 9.56
CA GLY A 308 3.01 23.18 10.45
C GLY A 308 2.09 24.23 9.80
N HIS A 309 2.42 24.73 8.62
CA HIS A 309 1.56 25.60 7.82
C HIS A 309 0.46 24.84 7.04
N ILE A 310 0.61 23.51 6.90
CA ILE A 310 -0.37 22.64 6.24
C ILE A 310 -1.43 22.19 7.24
N LYS A 311 -2.69 22.32 6.88
CA LYS A 311 -3.79 21.86 7.76
C LYS A 311 -4.03 20.36 7.54
N PRO A 312 -4.18 19.55 8.61
CA PRO A 312 -4.43 18.11 8.50
C PRO A 312 -5.56 17.73 7.54
N LYS A 313 -6.66 18.50 7.56
CA LYS A 313 -7.82 18.28 6.67
C LYS A 313 -7.51 18.40 5.16
N ASP A 314 -6.43 19.08 4.80
CA ASP A 314 -6.08 19.34 3.40
C ASP A 314 -5.29 18.18 2.80
N VAL A 315 -4.60 17.39 3.62
CA VAL A 315 -3.80 16.22 3.22
C VAL A 315 -4.36 14.88 3.68
N ALA A 316 -5.44 14.87 4.49
CA ALA A 316 -6.06 13.65 5.00
C ALA A 316 -6.95 12.93 3.97
N ALA A 317 -7.49 13.62 2.97
CA ALA A 317 -8.42 13.05 2.00
C ALA A 317 -7.71 12.72 0.69
N ILE A 318 -7.85 11.47 0.24
CA ILE A 318 -7.16 10.94 -0.95
C ILE A 318 -7.61 11.55 -2.27
N ASP A 319 -8.82 12.08 -2.32
CA ASP A 319 -9.44 12.66 -3.52
C ASP A 319 -9.26 14.17 -3.65
N LYS A 320 -8.57 14.80 -2.71
CA LYS A 320 -8.24 16.24 -2.77
C LYS A 320 -7.01 16.50 -3.64
N VAL A 321 -7.12 16.16 -4.93
CA VAL A 321 -6.01 16.35 -5.90
C VAL A 321 -5.56 17.80 -6.06
N GLN A 322 -6.38 18.78 -5.69
CA GLN A 322 -5.97 20.20 -5.66
C GLN A 322 -4.88 20.48 -4.62
N ASN A 323 -4.72 19.62 -3.63
CA ASN A 323 -3.73 19.75 -2.55
C ASN A 323 -2.53 18.79 -2.74
N ILE A 324 -2.32 18.30 -3.97
CA ILE A 324 -1.29 17.31 -4.28
C ILE A 324 0.13 17.81 -3.93
N ASP A 325 0.38 19.12 -4.09
CA ASP A 325 1.66 19.74 -3.76
C ASP A 325 1.92 19.72 -2.24
N GLN A 326 0.89 19.98 -1.43
CA GLN A 326 0.99 19.86 0.04
C GLN A 326 1.22 18.41 0.49
N MET A 327 0.57 17.46 -0.19
CA MET A 327 0.82 16.04 0.07
C MET A 327 2.25 15.64 -0.32
N ALA A 328 2.80 16.21 -1.40
CA ALA A 328 4.18 16.01 -1.80
C ALA A 328 5.15 16.57 -0.75
N GLU A 329 4.91 17.79 -0.28
CA GLU A 329 5.72 18.44 0.75
C GLU A 329 5.78 17.61 2.04
N VAL A 330 4.63 17.05 2.50
CA VAL A 330 4.60 16.16 3.66
C VAL A 330 5.43 14.89 3.42
N GLY A 331 5.39 14.33 2.21
CA GLY A 331 6.21 13.16 1.87
C GLY A 331 7.71 13.48 1.85
N GLN A 332 8.10 14.62 1.27
CA GLN A 332 9.47 15.10 1.21
C GLN A 332 10.05 15.41 2.60
N ALA A 333 9.22 15.89 3.52
CA ALA A 333 9.64 16.14 4.89
C ALA A 333 10.09 14.87 5.65
N MET A 334 9.77 13.67 5.13
CA MET A 334 10.20 12.39 5.72
C MET A 334 11.60 11.94 5.27
N CYS A 335 12.34 12.73 4.48
CA CYS A 335 13.66 12.33 3.96
C CYS A 335 14.67 11.97 5.06
N GLY A 336 14.66 12.68 6.21
CA GLY A 336 15.56 12.36 7.33
C GLY A 336 15.35 10.95 7.91
N VAL A 337 14.09 10.46 7.89
CA VAL A 337 13.76 9.10 8.35
C VAL A 337 14.20 8.04 7.32
N VAL A 338 14.24 8.40 6.05
CA VAL A 338 14.69 7.52 4.97
C VAL A 338 16.17 7.18 5.11
N ASP A 339 17.00 8.10 5.60
CA ASP A 339 18.43 7.87 5.81
C ASP A 339 18.71 6.71 6.78
N GLU A 340 17.91 6.58 7.87
CA GLU A 340 18.01 5.46 8.80
C GLU A 340 17.70 4.12 8.13
N VAL A 341 16.71 4.11 7.23
CA VAL A 341 16.28 2.89 6.52
C VAL A 341 17.34 2.42 5.54
N VAL A 342 17.90 3.34 4.77
CA VAL A 342 18.91 3.02 3.75
C VAL A 342 20.18 2.47 4.41
N GLY A 343 20.62 3.06 5.52
CA GLY A 343 21.76 2.57 6.27
C GLY A 343 21.62 1.13 6.81
N ASP A 344 20.39 0.63 6.92
CA ASP A 344 20.08 -0.74 7.38
C ASP A 344 19.78 -1.71 6.24
N CYS A 345 19.51 -1.22 5.03
CA CYS A 345 19.15 -2.00 3.84
C CYS A 345 20.30 -2.18 2.84
N VAL A 346 21.28 -1.29 2.83
CA VAL A 346 22.44 -1.28 1.92
C VAL A 346 23.70 -1.54 2.70
#